data_516f347df7ec0ac016f63c4b9ffa6ca3
#
_entry.id   516f347df7ec0ac016f63c4b9ffa6ca3
#
_cell.length_a   1.000
_cell.length_b   1.000
_cell.length_c   1.000
_cell.angle_alpha   90.00
_cell.angle_beta   90.00
_cell.angle_gamma   90.00
#
_symmetry.space_group_name_H-M   'P 1'
#
loop_
_entity.id
_entity.type
_entity.pdbx_description
1 polymer ?
#
loop_
_entity_poly.entity_id
_entity_poly.type
_entity_poly.pdbx_seq_one_letter_code
_entity_poly.pdbx_strand_id
1 'polypeptide(L)'
;MIRVALLEPEIPQNTGNIARLCAATRTQLHIVGVTGFRLDHRAVRRAGLDYWDQVSLHRHRDLASLYESLADARFLYFTTKARQSLLDWSFAQNDCLVFGRETRGLPEDILQSNWERCLTIPMLNPKVRSLNLANSVAIALYEALRQTAALGGPHESEQIPGSAK
;
A
#
# COMPACT_ATOMS: atom_id res chain seq x y z
N MET A 1 7.54 -8.51 7.85
CA MET A 1 6.74 -7.25 7.97
C MET A 1 6.04 -7.01 6.63
N ILE A 2 4.73 -6.73 6.63
CA ILE A 2 3.98 -6.37 5.41
C ILE A 2 4.53 -5.06 4.84
N ARG A 3 4.59 -4.94 3.52
CA ARG A 3 5.05 -3.76 2.78
C ARG A 3 4.01 -3.36 1.74
N VAL A 4 3.98 -2.08 1.37
CA VAL A 4 3.12 -1.54 0.30
C VAL A 4 3.99 -0.93 -0.78
N ALA A 5 3.75 -1.28 -2.04
CA ALA A 5 4.43 -0.69 -3.19
C ALA A 5 3.41 -0.07 -4.16
N LEU A 6 3.66 1.17 -4.56
CA LEU A 6 2.88 1.91 -5.55
C LEU A 6 3.73 2.09 -6.81
N LEU A 7 3.27 1.52 -7.93
CA LEU A 7 3.92 1.69 -9.22
C LEU A 7 3.38 2.94 -9.90
N GLU A 8 4.23 3.96 -10.02
CA GLU A 8 3.98 5.23 -10.69
C GLU A 8 2.62 5.87 -10.32
N PRO A 9 2.36 6.11 -9.02
CA PRO A 9 1.11 6.74 -8.60
C PRO A 9 0.97 8.13 -9.22
N GLU A 10 -0.27 8.50 -9.61
CA GLU A 10 -0.57 9.70 -10.40
C GLU A 10 -1.21 10.79 -9.56
N ILE A 11 -1.95 10.43 -8.50
CA ILE A 11 -2.75 11.37 -7.70
C ILE A 11 -2.10 11.63 -6.34
N PRO A 12 -1.59 12.86 -6.08
CA PRO A 12 -0.93 13.22 -4.83
C PRO A 12 -1.75 12.93 -3.58
N GLN A 13 -3.06 13.19 -3.62
CA GLN A 13 -3.97 12.96 -2.49
C GLN A 13 -4.06 11.48 -2.12
N ASN A 14 -4.12 10.57 -3.11
CA ASN A 14 -4.12 9.14 -2.85
C ASN A 14 -2.83 8.70 -2.17
N THR A 15 -1.70 9.14 -2.72
CA THR A 15 -0.38 8.83 -2.16
C THR A 15 -0.21 9.38 -0.75
N GLY A 16 -0.72 10.60 -0.48
CA GLY A 16 -0.72 11.18 0.86
C GLY A 16 -1.54 10.38 1.86
N ASN A 17 -2.75 9.94 1.48
CA ASN A 17 -3.60 9.10 2.32
C ASN A 17 -2.96 7.73 2.59
N ILE A 18 -2.32 7.12 1.57
CA ILE A 18 -1.61 5.85 1.73
C ILE A 18 -0.39 6.02 2.64
N ALA A 19 0.35 7.12 2.51
CA ALA A 19 1.49 7.41 3.38
C ALA A 19 1.04 7.55 4.84
N ARG A 20 -0.09 8.23 5.11
CA ARG A 20 -0.68 8.31 6.46
C ARG A 20 -1.07 6.94 7.01
N LEU A 21 -1.70 6.12 6.17
CA LEU A 21 -2.06 4.76 6.53
C LEU A 21 -0.82 3.93 6.88
N CYS A 22 0.23 4.00 6.07
CA CYS A 22 1.48 3.30 6.29
C CYS A 22 2.18 3.78 7.58
N ALA A 23 2.18 5.07 7.87
CA ALA A 23 2.67 5.60 9.15
C ALA A 23 1.89 5.04 10.34
N ALA A 24 0.55 5.05 10.27
CA ALA A 24 -0.33 4.56 11.34
C ALA A 24 -0.16 3.06 11.61
N THR A 25 0.18 2.28 10.61
CA THR A 25 0.37 0.82 10.70
C THR A 25 1.83 0.39 10.81
N ARG A 26 2.78 1.34 10.87
CA ARG A 26 4.23 1.09 10.82
C ARG A 26 4.66 0.25 9.62
N THR A 27 3.95 0.40 8.50
CA THR A 27 4.21 -0.31 7.25
C THR A 27 5.18 0.49 6.38
N GLN A 28 6.13 -0.17 5.73
CA GLN A 28 7.01 0.48 4.76
C GLN A 28 6.24 0.78 3.47
N LEU A 29 6.38 2.03 2.96
CA LEU A 29 5.83 2.47 1.70
C LEU A 29 6.92 2.59 0.64
N HIS A 30 6.79 1.86 -0.45
CA HIS A 30 7.70 1.87 -1.58
C HIS A 30 7.03 2.57 -2.77
N ILE A 31 7.69 3.59 -3.31
CA ILE A 31 7.27 4.26 -4.56
C ILE A 31 8.22 3.81 -5.66
N VAL A 32 7.65 3.26 -6.72
CA VAL A 32 8.39 2.66 -7.85
C VAL A 32 8.15 3.47 -9.11
N GLY A 33 9.21 3.85 -9.81
CA GLY A 33 9.15 4.63 -11.03
C GLY A 33 8.99 6.13 -10.81
N VAL A 34 8.53 6.82 -11.85
CA VAL A 34 8.40 8.28 -11.88
C VAL A 34 7.02 8.70 -11.39
N THR A 35 6.98 9.65 -10.47
CA THR A 35 5.73 10.32 -10.06
C THR A 35 5.63 11.69 -10.73
N GLY A 36 4.45 12.05 -11.23
CA GLY A 36 4.18 13.37 -11.81
C GLY A 36 4.14 14.51 -10.78
N PHE A 37 4.41 14.23 -9.50
CA PHE A 37 4.36 15.17 -8.39
C PHE A 37 5.52 14.93 -7.41
N ARG A 38 5.80 15.94 -6.58
CA ARG A 38 6.88 15.86 -5.60
C ARG A 38 6.35 15.33 -4.26
N LEU A 39 6.99 14.26 -3.78
CA LEU A 39 6.82 13.71 -2.44
C LEU A 39 8.06 14.07 -1.61
N ASP A 40 8.34 15.36 -1.43
CA ASP A 40 9.43 15.78 -0.56
C ASP A 40 8.89 16.36 0.76
N HIS A 41 9.72 16.33 1.80
CA HIS A 41 9.39 16.86 3.13
C HIS A 41 8.86 18.29 3.09
N ARG A 42 9.30 19.09 2.12
CA ARG A 42 8.92 20.50 1.99
C ARG A 42 7.52 20.69 1.44
N ALA A 43 7.15 19.90 0.42
CA ALA A 43 5.81 19.91 -0.17
C ALA A 43 4.77 19.39 0.83
N VAL A 44 5.12 18.36 1.57
CA VAL A 44 4.27 17.69 2.55
C VAL A 44 4.07 18.56 3.81
N ARG A 45 5.09 19.19 4.34
CA ARG A 45 4.97 20.13 5.47
C ARG A 45 4.10 21.35 5.13
N ARG A 46 4.17 21.87 3.91
CA ARG A 46 3.28 22.95 3.46
C ARG A 46 1.82 22.53 3.40
N ALA A 47 1.55 21.22 3.22
CA ALA A 47 0.21 20.64 3.24
C ALA A 47 -0.28 20.33 4.68
N GLY A 48 0.48 20.67 5.74
CA GLY A 48 0.10 20.47 7.14
C GLY A 48 0.10 18.99 7.58
N LEU A 49 0.89 18.13 6.94
CA LEU A 49 0.95 16.70 7.24
C LEU A 49 2.01 16.44 8.32
N ASP A 50 1.61 16.48 9.58
CA ASP A 50 2.43 16.33 10.79
C ASP A 50 2.96 14.90 11.02
N TYR A 51 2.37 13.90 10.35
CA TYR A 51 2.76 12.49 10.47
C TYR A 51 3.89 12.05 9.52
N TRP A 52 4.38 12.95 8.66
CA TRP A 52 5.32 12.55 7.59
C TRP A 52 6.65 12.02 8.11
N ASP A 53 7.12 12.52 9.23
CA ASP A 53 8.34 12.04 9.87
C ASP A 53 8.23 10.59 10.37
N GLN A 54 7.00 10.04 10.44
CA GLN A 54 6.71 8.66 10.80
C GLN A 54 6.57 7.74 9.58
N VAL A 55 6.63 8.28 8.35
CA VAL A 55 6.49 7.49 7.13
C VAL A 55 7.83 6.86 6.74
N SER A 56 7.92 5.54 6.79
CA SER A 56 9.06 4.80 6.24
C SER A 56 8.91 4.73 4.71
N LEU A 57 9.40 5.77 4.01
CA LEU A 57 9.29 5.93 2.56
C LEU A 57 10.56 5.51 1.85
N HIS A 58 10.43 4.59 0.88
CA HIS A 58 11.50 4.11 0.02
C HIS A 58 11.18 4.41 -1.45
N ARG A 59 12.18 4.77 -2.24
CA ARG A 59 12.02 5.06 -3.67
C ARG A 59 12.85 4.09 -4.50
N HIS A 60 12.25 3.58 -5.56
CA HIS A 60 12.87 2.67 -6.50
C HIS A 60 12.73 3.23 -7.92
N ARG A 61 13.79 3.09 -8.72
CA ARG A 61 13.78 3.55 -10.10
C ARG A 61 12.75 2.77 -10.94
N ASP A 62 12.65 1.47 -10.69
CA ASP A 62 11.82 0.51 -11.42
C ASP A 62 11.50 -0.71 -10.54
N LEU A 63 10.68 -1.63 -11.05
CA LEU A 63 10.33 -2.86 -10.33
C LEU A 63 11.53 -3.77 -10.10
N ALA A 64 12.51 -3.79 -11.00
CA ALA A 64 13.70 -4.62 -10.82
C ALA A 64 14.48 -4.18 -9.56
N SER A 65 14.67 -2.88 -9.39
CA SER A 65 15.31 -2.33 -8.18
C SER A 65 14.48 -2.53 -6.90
N LEU A 66 13.15 -2.58 -7.00
CA LEU A 66 12.30 -2.99 -5.87
C LEU A 66 12.54 -4.46 -5.51
N TYR A 67 12.55 -5.36 -6.49
CA TYR A 67 12.76 -6.79 -6.28
C TYR A 67 14.14 -7.08 -5.67
N GLU A 68 15.17 -6.42 -6.17
CA GLU A 68 16.52 -6.53 -5.62
C GLU A 68 16.58 -6.07 -4.15
N SER A 69 15.93 -4.96 -3.82
CA SER A 69 15.93 -4.41 -2.45
C SER A 69 15.09 -5.22 -1.46
N LEU A 70 14.13 -6.00 -1.95
CA LEU A 70 13.21 -6.82 -1.17
C LEU A 70 13.26 -8.29 -1.60
N ALA A 71 14.47 -8.85 -1.72
CA ALA A 71 14.69 -10.21 -2.22
C ALA A 71 13.99 -11.31 -1.39
N ASP A 72 13.66 -11.03 -0.12
CA ASP A 72 12.92 -11.92 0.78
C ASP A 72 11.40 -11.79 0.65
N ALA A 73 10.89 -10.78 -0.07
CA ALA A 73 9.46 -10.50 -0.13
C ALA A 73 8.73 -11.40 -1.13
N ARG A 74 7.49 -11.76 -0.76
CA ARG A 74 6.51 -12.34 -1.69
C ARG A 74 5.65 -11.20 -2.24
N PHE A 75 5.77 -10.92 -3.54
CA PHE A 75 5.02 -9.84 -4.19
C PHE A 75 3.63 -10.30 -4.59
N LEU A 76 2.59 -9.54 -4.20
CA LEU A 76 1.18 -9.77 -4.49
C LEU A 76 0.63 -8.57 -5.27
N TYR A 77 0.03 -8.81 -6.41
CA TYR A 77 -0.35 -7.78 -7.39
C TYR A 77 -1.86 -7.53 -7.36
N PHE A 78 -2.27 -6.32 -7.01
CA PHE A 78 -3.70 -5.99 -6.91
C PHE A 78 -4.25 -5.46 -8.23
N THR A 79 -5.27 -6.14 -8.74
CA THR A 79 -5.94 -5.80 -10.01
C THR A 79 -7.39 -6.24 -10.00
N THR A 80 -8.27 -5.48 -10.65
CA THR A 80 -9.67 -5.87 -10.85
C THR A 80 -9.86 -7.03 -11.84
N LYS A 81 -8.79 -7.42 -12.55
CA LYS A 81 -8.81 -8.51 -13.53
C LYS A 81 -8.57 -9.89 -12.89
N ALA A 82 -8.02 -9.94 -11.67
CA ALA A 82 -7.70 -11.20 -11.00
C ALA A 82 -8.96 -11.99 -10.65
N ARG A 83 -8.83 -13.32 -10.67
CA ARG A 83 -9.88 -14.26 -10.25
C ARG A 83 -9.81 -14.55 -8.76
N GLN A 84 -8.60 -14.55 -8.20
CA GLN A 84 -8.37 -14.85 -6.80
C GLN A 84 -8.78 -13.67 -5.93
N SER A 85 -9.71 -13.91 -5.01
CA SER A 85 -10.10 -12.90 -4.02
C SER A 85 -9.03 -12.75 -2.95
N LEU A 86 -8.80 -11.51 -2.50
CA LEU A 86 -7.94 -11.28 -1.33
C LEU A 86 -8.50 -11.94 -0.06
N LEU A 87 -9.82 -12.15 0.02
CA LEU A 87 -10.47 -12.77 1.20
C LEU A 87 -10.17 -14.25 1.33
N ASP A 88 -9.85 -14.92 0.21
CA ASP A 88 -9.50 -16.34 0.15
C ASP A 88 -7.98 -16.56 0.11
N TRP A 89 -7.19 -15.49 0.24
CA TRP A 89 -5.73 -15.53 0.21
C TRP A 89 -5.13 -15.66 1.60
N SER A 90 -4.09 -16.47 1.72
CA SER A 90 -3.31 -16.59 2.96
C SER A 90 -2.11 -15.63 2.91
N PHE A 91 -2.21 -14.50 3.61
CA PHE A 91 -1.12 -13.53 3.74
C PHE A 91 -0.03 -14.01 4.68
N ALA A 92 1.21 -13.58 4.40
CA ALA A 92 2.40 -13.84 5.22
C ALA A 92 3.12 -12.54 5.58
N GLN A 93 3.91 -12.55 6.65
CA GLN A 93 4.58 -11.36 7.17
C GLN A 93 5.55 -10.69 6.18
N ASN A 94 6.07 -11.43 5.20
CA ASN A 94 6.98 -10.91 4.17
C ASN A 94 6.29 -10.51 2.87
N ASP A 95 4.95 -10.38 2.85
CA ASP A 95 4.24 -9.94 1.66
C ASP A 95 4.48 -8.47 1.36
N CYS A 96 4.67 -8.17 0.06
CA CYS A 96 4.68 -6.83 -0.50
C CYS A 96 3.45 -6.67 -1.40
N LEU A 97 2.54 -5.78 -0.99
CA LEU A 97 1.28 -5.51 -1.69
C LEU A 97 1.54 -4.47 -2.78
N VAL A 98 1.46 -4.86 -4.05
CA VAL A 98 1.80 -4.03 -5.20
C VAL A 98 0.55 -3.51 -5.88
N PHE A 99 0.46 -2.19 -6.03
CA PHE A 99 -0.64 -1.49 -6.69
C PHE A 99 -0.12 -0.66 -7.87
N GLY A 100 -0.91 -0.57 -8.92
CA GLY A 100 -0.58 0.20 -10.11
C GLY A 100 -1.13 1.62 -10.09
N ARG A 101 -1.00 2.30 -11.25
CA ARG A 101 -1.54 3.65 -11.50
C ARG A 101 -3.05 3.69 -11.32
N GLU A 102 -3.56 4.85 -10.91
CA GLU A 102 -5.00 5.07 -10.74
C GLU A 102 -5.77 4.91 -12.06
N THR A 103 -5.18 5.34 -13.18
CA THR A 103 -5.86 5.34 -14.49
C THR A 103 -5.76 4.00 -15.22
N ARG A 104 -4.63 3.29 -15.13
CA ARG A 104 -4.33 2.11 -15.95
C ARG A 104 -4.08 0.84 -15.14
N GLY A 105 -3.91 0.96 -13.82
CA GLY A 105 -3.53 -0.16 -12.97
C GLY A 105 -2.09 -0.62 -13.22
N LEU A 106 -1.83 -1.88 -13.00
CA LEU A 106 -0.55 -2.53 -13.27
C LEU A 106 -0.41 -2.88 -14.75
N PRO A 107 0.82 -2.78 -15.32
CA PRO A 107 1.12 -3.20 -16.69
C PRO A 107 0.74 -4.67 -16.94
N GLU A 108 0.27 -4.95 -18.15
CA GLU A 108 -0.26 -6.28 -18.51
C GLU A 108 0.80 -7.37 -18.47
N ASP A 109 2.03 -7.08 -18.89
CA ASP A 109 3.17 -7.98 -18.84
C ASP A 109 3.51 -8.43 -17.42
N ILE A 110 3.41 -7.52 -16.45
CA ILE A 110 3.59 -7.81 -15.03
C ILE A 110 2.49 -8.75 -14.54
N LEU A 111 1.23 -8.48 -14.90
CA LEU A 111 0.10 -9.31 -14.50
C LEU A 111 0.21 -10.72 -15.10
N GLN A 112 0.53 -10.84 -16.38
CA GLN A 112 0.68 -12.12 -17.05
C GLN A 112 1.80 -12.98 -16.47
N SER A 113 2.93 -12.34 -16.15
CA SER A 113 4.08 -13.04 -15.57
C SER A 113 3.86 -13.47 -14.11
N ASN A 114 2.83 -12.92 -13.43
CA ASN A 114 2.58 -13.13 -12.00
C ASN A 114 1.13 -13.50 -11.69
N TRP A 115 0.39 -14.07 -12.64
CA TRP A 115 -1.05 -14.27 -12.54
C TRP A 115 -1.49 -15.02 -11.29
N GLU A 116 -0.76 -16.03 -10.88
CA GLU A 116 -0.96 -16.82 -9.66
C GLU A 116 -0.89 -15.99 -8.35
N ARG A 117 -0.31 -14.79 -8.42
CA ARG A 117 -0.15 -13.86 -7.30
C ARG A 117 -0.94 -12.57 -7.50
N CYS A 118 -1.85 -12.57 -8.48
CA CYS A 118 -2.76 -11.46 -8.70
C CYS A 118 -4.01 -11.64 -7.85
N LEU A 119 -4.38 -10.60 -7.09
CA LEU A 119 -5.51 -10.59 -6.19
C LEU A 119 -6.50 -9.49 -6.55
N THR A 120 -7.78 -9.75 -6.33
CA THR A 120 -8.84 -8.76 -6.48
C THR A 120 -9.52 -8.47 -5.14
N ILE A 121 -9.99 -7.22 -4.97
CA ILE A 121 -10.90 -6.83 -3.90
C ILE A 121 -12.32 -7.03 -4.42
N PRO A 122 -13.15 -7.89 -3.81
CA PRO A 122 -14.52 -8.12 -4.26
C PRO A 122 -15.36 -6.84 -4.28
N MET A 123 -16.07 -6.62 -5.36
CA MET A 123 -17.03 -5.53 -5.52
C MET A 123 -18.40 -6.10 -5.87
N LEU A 124 -19.43 -5.73 -5.09
CA LEU A 124 -20.79 -6.25 -5.28
C LEU A 124 -21.52 -5.60 -6.46
N ASN A 125 -21.13 -4.36 -6.82
CA ASN A 125 -21.76 -3.64 -7.92
C ASN A 125 -20.91 -3.77 -9.20
N PRO A 126 -21.36 -4.53 -10.22
CA PRO A 126 -20.60 -4.74 -11.46
C PRO A 126 -20.51 -3.48 -12.35
N LYS A 127 -21.28 -2.44 -12.06
CA LYS A 127 -21.23 -1.15 -12.77
C LYS A 127 -20.08 -0.26 -12.28
N VAL A 128 -19.50 -0.56 -11.13
CA VAL A 128 -18.32 0.13 -10.59
C VAL A 128 -17.07 -0.58 -11.08
N ARG A 129 -16.20 0.12 -11.81
CA ARG A 129 -15.01 -0.48 -12.44
C ARG A 129 -13.89 -0.78 -11.45
N SER A 130 -13.70 0.07 -10.46
CA SER A 130 -12.62 -0.04 -9.46
C SER A 130 -12.94 0.79 -8.23
N LEU A 131 -12.29 0.46 -7.13
CA LEU A 131 -12.22 1.30 -5.94
C LEU A 131 -11.13 2.38 -6.11
N ASN A 132 -11.24 3.45 -5.35
CA ASN A 132 -10.15 4.43 -5.19
C ASN A 132 -8.87 3.72 -4.70
N LEU A 133 -7.70 4.14 -5.19
CA LEU A 133 -6.43 3.50 -4.88
C LEU A 133 -6.16 3.47 -3.37
N ALA A 134 -6.35 4.57 -2.66
CA ALA A 134 -6.10 4.63 -1.21
C ALA A 134 -7.04 3.69 -0.43
N ASN A 135 -8.30 3.58 -0.86
CA ASN A 135 -9.26 2.63 -0.28
C ASN A 135 -8.83 1.18 -0.55
N SER A 136 -8.38 0.88 -1.77
CA SER A 136 -7.89 -0.45 -2.13
C SER A 136 -6.69 -0.87 -1.27
N VAL A 137 -5.74 0.04 -1.09
CA VAL A 137 -4.57 -0.19 -0.23
C VAL A 137 -5.00 -0.41 1.22
N ALA A 138 -5.94 0.40 1.72
CA ALA A 138 -6.42 0.28 3.11
C ALA A 138 -7.08 -1.09 3.37
N ILE A 139 -7.95 -1.52 2.49
CA ILE A 139 -8.65 -2.81 2.60
C ILE A 139 -7.63 -3.96 2.58
N ALA A 140 -6.73 -3.97 1.59
CA ALA A 140 -5.77 -5.05 1.44
C ALA A 140 -4.74 -5.09 2.57
N LEU A 141 -4.24 -3.92 3.00
CA LEU A 141 -3.27 -3.84 4.08
C LEU A 141 -3.87 -4.30 5.41
N TYR A 142 -5.08 -3.85 5.76
CA TYR A 142 -5.70 -4.25 7.02
C TYR A 142 -6.05 -5.74 7.05
N GLU A 143 -6.47 -6.33 5.93
CA GLU A 143 -6.69 -7.77 5.85
C GLU A 143 -5.37 -8.54 6.03
N ALA A 144 -4.29 -8.12 5.37
CA ALA A 144 -2.98 -8.73 5.54
C ALA A 144 -2.45 -8.61 6.98
N LEU A 145 -2.60 -7.44 7.61
CA LEU A 145 -2.21 -7.22 9.01
C LEU A 145 -3.04 -8.05 9.98
N ARG A 146 -4.36 -8.16 9.74
CA ARG A 146 -5.26 -9.00 10.55
C ARG A 146 -4.82 -10.46 10.53
N GLN A 147 -4.57 -11.01 9.34
CA GLN A 147 -4.16 -12.42 9.18
C GLN A 147 -2.78 -12.71 9.79
N THR A 148 -1.86 -11.76 9.72
CA THR A 148 -0.49 -11.93 10.23
C THR A 148 -0.34 -11.55 11.70
N ALA A 149 -1.46 -11.27 12.41
CA ALA A 149 -1.51 -10.82 13.81
C ALA A 149 -0.64 -9.58 14.09
N ALA A 150 -0.36 -8.77 13.06
CA ALA A 150 0.49 -7.60 13.18
C ALA A 150 -0.20 -6.38 13.82
N LEU A 151 -1.54 -6.43 13.97
CA LEU A 151 -2.30 -5.35 14.61
C LEU A 151 -2.25 -5.36 16.14
N GLY A 152 -1.65 -6.40 16.75
CA GLY A 152 -1.66 -6.57 18.21
C GLY A 152 -3.05 -6.94 18.74
N GLY A 153 -3.12 -7.37 20.02
CA GLY A 153 -4.36 -7.47 20.78
C GLY A 153 -4.95 -6.09 21.08
N PRO A 154 -6.10 -6.01 21.80
CA PRO A 154 -6.73 -4.74 22.16
C PRO A 154 -5.66 -3.83 22.80
N HIS A 155 -5.58 -2.60 22.30
CA HIS A 155 -4.60 -1.60 22.73
C HIS A 155 -4.48 -1.54 24.23
N GLU A 156 -3.35 -1.92 24.80
CA GLU A 156 -2.91 -1.32 26.03
C GLU A 156 -2.73 0.16 25.70
N SER A 157 -3.68 0.95 26.15
CA SER A 157 -3.64 2.40 26.01
C SER A 157 -2.40 2.90 26.74
N GLU A 158 -1.31 3.14 26.00
CA GLU A 158 -0.30 4.09 26.46
C GLU A 158 -1.05 5.39 26.75
N GLN A 159 -1.18 5.70 28.03
CA GLN A 159 -1.77 6.93 28.52
C GLN A 159 -1.03 8.08 27.84
N ILE A 160 -1.77 8.86 27.06
CA ILE A 160 -1.26 10.13 26.51
C ILE A 160 -0.91 11.00 27.73
N PRO A 161 0.37 11.31 27.99
CA PRO A 161 0.71 12.23 29.07
C PRO A 161 0.31 13.62 28.62
N GLY A 162 -0.65 14.23 29.32
CA GLY A 162 -0.88 15.67 29.24
C GLY A 162 -2.18 16.13 28.63
N SER A 163 -3.31 15.87 29.31
CA SER A 163 -4.45 16.79 29.33
C SER A 163 -4.62 17.26 30.78
N ALA A 164 -3.73 18.14 31.23
CA ALA A 164 -3.99 18.96 32.41
C ALA A 164 -4.25 20.38 31.91
N LYS A 165 -5.53 20.78 32.05
CA LYS A 165 -6.19 22.11 32.15
C LYS A 165 -5.39 23.34 31.71
#